data_e81d674fdd42cd345444f33d89edafb7
#
_entry.id   e81d674fdd42cd345444f33d89edafb7
#
_cell.length_a   1.000
_cell.length_b   1.000
_cell.length_c   1.000
_cell.angle_alpha   90.00
_cell.angle_beta   90.00
_cell.angle_gamma   90.00
#
_symmetry.space_group_name_H-M   'P 1'
#
loop_
_entity.id
_entity.type
_entity.pdbx_description
1 polymer ?
#
loop_
_entity_poly.entity_id
_entity_poly.type
_entity_poly.pdbx_seq_one_letter_code
_entity_poly.pdbx_strand_id
1 'polypeptide(L)'
;ITIRYMSFSRMYRIVIDPARGGTITSLVAKKEGGKEFADPQHRFAFGELRGFFYDQGQFHSSAQSPATVTVLCDNELEKSVRISGRIDTHPFTQTITLRKGERKIGFDLKIDWRHNVGIGAFRQKDGFNNNHRAFYDDRFNLNILFPVALDAPALYKDAPFDVCKSTLENTHFTTWDNIKHNIILHWVDLAEQNGGYGLALLSDHTTSYSYGADAPLGLTVQYSGNGLWGRDYPIDGPTHIRFAVVPHRRAWDAAGIQEENRRWNCLLYTSPSPRDIS
;
A
#
# COMPACT_ATOMS: atom_id res chain seq x y z
N ILE A 1 1.92 -15.50 -25.31
CA ILE A 1 3.27 -14.96 -24.99
C ILE A 1 3.05 -13.88 -23.95
N THR A 2 3.35 -14.18 -22.68
CA THR A 2 3.25 -13.21 -21.59
C THR A 2 4.48 -12.30 -21.69
N ILE A 3 4.31 -11.08 -22.15
CA ILE A 3 5.38 -10.07 -22.16
C ILE A 3 5.52 -9.60 -20.71
N ARG A 4 6.51 -10.11 -20.01
CA ARG A 4 6.90 -9.58 -18.69
C ARG A 4 7.74 -8.34 -18.91
N TYR A 5 7.30 -7.23 -18.37
CA TYR A 5 8.10 -6.00 -18.37
C TYR A 5 9.12 -6.06 -17.22
N MET A 6 10.41 -5.85 -17.54
CA MET A 6 11.49 -5.82 -16.56
C MET A 6 12.10 -4.40 -16.52
N SER A 7 12.07 -3.77 -15.36
CA SER A 7 12.81 -2.54 -15.10
C SER A 7 14.07 -2.84 -14.30
N PHE A 8 15.21 -2.36 -14.79
CA PHE A 8 16.51 -2.52 -14.12
C PHE A 8 17.05 -1.16 -13.68
N SER A 9 17.19 -0.97 -12.37
CA SER A 9 18.02 0.07 -11.81
C SER A 9 19.27 -0.54 -11.18
N ARG A 10 20.23 0.30 -10.72
CA ARG A 10 21.37 -0.18 -9.92
C ARG A 10 20.94 -0.77 -8.57
N MET A 11 19.76 -0.38 -8.08
CA MET A 11 19.22 -0.80 -6.78
C MET A 11 18.31 -2.01 -6.91
N TYR A 12 17.42 -2.04 -7.91
CA TYR A 12 16.32 -2.99 -8.00
C TYR A 12 16.21 -3.66 -9.36
N ARG A 13 15.62 -4.85 -9.35
CA ARG A 13 15.02 -5.50 -10.53
C ARG A 13 13.55 -5.72 -10.20
N ILE A 14 12.67 -5.17 -11.00
CA ILE A 14 11.22 -5.32 -10.86
C ILE A 14 10.68 -6.03 -12.10
N VAL A 15 9.86 -7.05 -11.90
CA VAL A 15 9.16 -7.76 -12.97
C VAL A 15 7.68 -7.53 -12.81
N ILE A 16 7.05 -6.98 -13.85
CA ILE A 16 5.63 -6.63 -13.89
C ILE A 16 4.92 -7.61 -14.82
N ASP A 17 3.76 -8.10 -14.41
CA ASP A 17 2.90 -8.98 -15.19
C ASP A 17 1.67 -8.23 -15.73
N PRO A 18 1.68 -7.83 -17.01
CA PRO A 18 0.53 -7.13 -17.60
C PRO A 18 -0.73 -8.01 -17.66
N ALA A 19 -0.61 -9.34 -17.75
CA ALA A 19 -1.76 -10.23 -17.80
C ALA A 19 -2.53 -10.28 -16.49
N ARG A 20 -1.87 -9.93 -15.37
CA ARG A 20 -2.44 -9.87 -14.03
C ARG A 20 -2.50 -8.43 -13.51
N GLY A 21 -3.10 -7.52 -14.29
CA GLY A 21 -3.36 -6.14 -13.87
C GLY A 21 -2.12 -5.28 -13.66
N GLY A 22 -0.96 -5.68 -14.18
CA GLY A 22 0.30 -4.97 -13.96
C GLY A 22 0.88 -5.16 -12.57
N THR A 23 0.54 -6.24 -11.88
CA THR A 23 1.10 -6.59 -10.57
C THR A 23 2.58 -6.97 -10.67
N ILE A 24 3.30 -6.84 -9.56
CA ILE A 24 4.72 -7.15 -9.48
C ILE A 24 4.89 -8.63 -9.10
N THR A 25 5.57 -9.40 -9.94
CA THR A 25 5.85 -10.82 -9.71
C THR A 25 7.23 -11.08 -9.12
N SER A 26 8.13 -10.09 -9.18
CA SER A 26 9.45 -10.15 -8.56
C SER A 26 9.94 -8.74 -8.23
N LEU A 27 10.44 -8.58 -7.03
CA LEU A 27 11.08 -7.36 -6.53
C LEU A 27 12.41 -7.74 -5.87
N VAL A 28 13.48 -7.69 -6.63
CA VAL A 28 14.83 -8.02 -6.12
C VAL A 28 15.58 -6.74 -5.74
N ALA A 29 15.98 -6.64 -4.49
CA ALA A 29 16.84 -5.57 -3.99
C ALA A 29 18.31 -5.99 -4.14
N LYS A 30 18.97 -5.50 -5.21
CA LYS A 30 20.34 -5.90 -5.58
C LYS A 30 21.38 -5.54 -4.54
N LYS A 31 21.24 -4.37 -3.89
CA LYS A 31 22.14 -3.91 -2.83
C LYS A 31 21.89 -4.57 -1.48
N GLU A 32 20.74 -5.22 -1.34
CA GLU A 32 20.38 -5.98 -0.14
C GLU A 32 20.65 -7.48 -0.34
N GLY A 33 21.81 -7.81 -0.90
CA GLY A 33 22.24 -9.19 -1.14
C GLY A 33 21.46 -9.92 -2.22
N GLY A 34 20.71 -9.22 -3.07
CA GLY A 34 19.88 -9.84 -4.10
C GLY A 34 18.60 -10.47 -3.55
N LYS A 35 18.14 -10.07 -2.36
CA LYS A 35 16.91 -10.56 -1.72
C LYS A 35 15.70 -10.30 -2.60
N GLU A 36 14.91 -11.35 -2.82
CA GLU A 36 13.56 -11.26 -3.38
C GLU A 36 12.58 -10.85 -2.28
N PHE A 37 11.84 -9.78 -2.52
CA PHE A 37 10.85 -9.26 -1.56
C PHE A 37 9.41 -9.63 -1.89
N ALA A 38 9.07 -9.80 -3.17
CA ALA A 38 7.74 -10.27 -3.51
C ALA A 38 7.61 -11.77 -3.18
N ASP A 39 6.54 -12.16 -2.50
CA ASP A 39 6.26 -13.58 -2.24
C ASP A 39 5.48 -14.18 -3.43
N PRO A 40 6.12 -15.02 -4.27
CA PRO A 40 5.48 -15.60 -5.43
C PRO A 40 4.53 -16.74 -5.09
N GLN A 41 4.57 -17.25 -3.87
CA GLN A 41 3.72 -18.35 -3.39
C GLN A 41 2.42 -17.84 -2.75
N HIS A 42 2.36 -16.55 -2.43
CA HIS A 42 1.16 -15.99 -1.83
C HIS A 42 -0.01 -15.95 -2.84
N ARG A 43 -1.24 -16.18 -2.36
CA ARG A 43 -2.46 -16.16 -3.19
C ARG A 43 -2.74 -14.82 -3.88
N PHE A 44 -2.32 -13.72 -3.26
CA PHE A 44 -2.40 -12.38 -3.82
C PHE A 44 -1.06 -11.95 -4.42
N ALA A 45 -1.11 -10.99 -5.34
CA ALA A 45 0.09 -10.47 -5.98
C ALA A 45 0.58 -9.17 -5.32
N PHE A 46 1.88 -8.92 -5.39
CA PHE A 46 2.49 -7.68 -4.90
C PHE A 46 2.03 -6.49 -5.77
N GLY A 47 1.45 -5.47 -5.12
CA GLY A 47 0.85 -4.32 -5.80
C GLY A 47 -0.56 -4.56 -6.37
N GLU A 48 -1.25 -5.61 -5.94
CA GLU A 48 -2.62 -5.90 -6.31
C GLU A 48 -3.59 -4.96 -5.59
N LEU A 49 -4.45 -4.26 -6.34
CA LEU A 49 -5.61 -3.57 -5.79
C LEU A 49 -6.71 -4.59 -5.55
N ARG A 50 -7.26 -4.62 -4.32
CA ARG A 50 -8.33 -5.57 -3.97
C ARG A 50 -9.27 -4.95 -2.95
N GLY A 51 -10.58 -5.08 -3.16
CA GLY A 51 -11.61 -4.61 -2.26
C GLY A 51 -12.92 -5.38 -2.41
N PHE A 52 -13.76 -5.35 -1.40
CA PHE A 52 -15.11 -5.92 -1.43
C PHE A 52 -16.11 -4.86 -1.84
N PHE A 53 -16.75 -5.06 -2.99
CA PHE A 53 -17.78 -4.17 -3.51
C PHE A 53 -19.13 -4.70 -3.04
N TYR A 54 -19.63 -4.13 -1.94
CA TYR A 54 -20.80 -4.71 -1.28
C TYR A 54 -22.10 -4.54 -2.09
N ASP A 55 -22.17 -3.56 -2.99
CA ASP A 55 -23.32 -3.42 -3.90
C ASP A 55 -23.43 -4.62 -4.85
N GLN A 56 -22.31 -5.26 -5.14
CA GLN A 56 -22.22 -6.47 -5.96
C GLN A 56 -22.04 -7.75 -5.13
N GLY A 57 -21.80 -7.63 -3.82
CA GLY A 57 -21.60 -8.75 -2.91
C GLY A 57 -20.34 -9.58 -3.13
N GLN A 58 -19.30 -9.02 -3.76
CA GLN A 58 -18.09 -9.76 -4.11
C GLN A 58 -16.81 -8.95 -4.04
N PHE A 59 -15.68 -9.66 -3.97
CA PHE A 59 -14.37 -9.06 -4.10
C PHE A 59 -14.02 -8.81 -5.57
N HIS A 60 -13.52 -7.62 -5.84
CA HIS A 60 -12.86 -7.27 -7.09
C HIS A 60 -11.35 -7.09 -6.89
N SER A 61 -10.59 -7.43 -7.92
CA SER A 61 -9.14 -7.31 -7.92
C SER A 61 -8.64 -6.79 -9.27
N SER A 62 -7.64 -5.94 -9.23
CA SER A 62 -6.94 -5.50 -10.44
C SER A 62 -6.29 -6.67 -11.19
N ALA A 63 -5.89 -7.73 -10.47
CA ALA A 63 -5.26 -8.91 -11.05
C ALA A 63 -6.23 -9.78 -11.89
N GLN A 64 -7.54 -9.49 -11.87
CA GLN A 64 -8.54 -10.22 -12.67
C GLN A 64 -8.61 -9.77 -14.12
N SER A 65 -7.97 -8.64 -14.46
CA SER A 65 -7.99 -8.08 -15.81
C SER A 65 -6.59 -7.70 -16.28
N PRO A 66 -6.30 -7.81 -17.57
CA PRO A 66 -5.01 -7.36 -18.08
C PRO A 66 -4.89 -5.83 -18.00
N ALA A 67 -3.66 -5.36 -17.89
CA ALA A 67 -3.29 -3.96 -17.92
C ALA A 67 -2.28 -3.68 -19.04
N THR A 68 -2.22 -2.43 -19.48
CA THR A 68 -1.19 -1.95 -20.40
C THR A 68 -0.05 -1.36 -19.59
N VAL A 69 1.17 -1.72 -19.93
CA VAL A 69 2.39 -1.17 -19.33
C VAL A 69 3.10 -0.30 -20.35
N THR A 70 3.32 0.96 -20.02
CA THR A 70 3.99 1.95 -20.89
C THR A 70 5.21 2.49 -20.19
N VAL A 71 6.36 2.48 -20.88
CA VAL A 71 7.59 3.14 -20.38
C VAL A 71 7.41 4.64 -20.53
N LEU A 72 7.57 5.38 -19.43
CA LEU A 72 7.54 6.84 -19.43
C LEU A 72 8.94 7.42 -19.51
N CYS A 73 9.86 6.83 -18.75
CA CYS A 73 11.26 7.25 -18.72
C CYS A 73 12.16 6.01 -18.55
N ASP A 74 13.25 5.97 -19.31
CA ASP A 74 14.27 4.93 -19.19
C ASP A 74 15.65 5.53 -19.46
N ASN A 75 16.20 6.23 -18.46
CA ASN A 75 17.54 6.82 -18.53
C ASN A 75 18.35 6.49 -17.26
N GLU A 76 19.54 7.04 -17.14
CA GLU A 76 20.41 6.77 -15.99
C GLU A 76 19.93 7.39 -14.68
N LEU A 77 19.13 8.45 -14.72
CA LEU A 77 18.68 9.19 -13.54
C LEU A 77 17.32 8.67 -13.04
N GLU A 78 16.44 8.30 -13.98
CA GLU A 78 15.09 7.85 -13.66
C GLU A 78 14.67 6.70 -14.59
N LYS A 79 13.96 5.75 -13.99
CA LYS A 79 13.20 4.74 -14.71
C LYS A 79 11.77 4.77 -14.20
N SER A 80 10.83 5.00 -15.10
CA SER A 80 9.42 5.03 -14.74
C SER A 80 8.54 4.34 -15.78
N VAL A 81 7.51 3.68 -15.28
CA VAL A 81 6.50 2.98 -16.08
C VAL A 81 5.12 3.36 -15.60
N ARG A 82 4.19 3.44 -16.51
CA ARG A 82 2.76 3.58 -16.23
C ARG A 82 2.05 2.28 -16.51
N ILE A 83 1.29 1.84 -15.54
CA ILE A 83 0.35 0.72 -15.63
C ILE A 83 -1.03 1.34 -15.78
N SER A 84 -1.75 0.97 -16.83
CA SER A 84 -3.14 1.38 -17.07
C SER A 84 -4.00 0.12 -17.07
N GLY A 85 -4.83 -0.02 -16.06
CA GLY A 85 -5.65 -1.19 -15.81
C GLY A 85 -7.06 -0.81 -15.34
N ARG A 86 -7.76 -1.79 -14.80
CA ARG A 86 -9.08 -1.58 -14.20
C ARG A 86 -9.29 -2.48 -12.99
N ILE A 87 -10.11 -2.02 -12.06
CA ILE A 87 -10.71 -2.84 -11.03
C ILE A 87 -12.22 -2.80 -11.25
N ASP A 88 -12.82 -3.96 -11.50
CA ASP A 88 -14.19 -4.04 -12.05
C ASP A 88 -14.31 -3.16 -13.32
N THR A 89 -15.23 -2.21 -13.32
CA THR A 89 -15.45 -1.24 -14.42
C THR A 89 -14.65 0.05 -14.28
N HIS A 90 -13.97 0.26 -13.16
CA HIS A 90 -13.26 1.49 -12.81
C HIS A 90 -11.83 1.46 -13.30
N PRO A 91 -11.42 2.36 -14.22
CA PRO A 91 -10.05 2.43 -14.68
C PRO A 91 -9.14 3.00 -13.61
N PHE A 92 -7.92 2.50 -13.58
CA PHE A 92 -6.85 3.08 -12.77
C PHE A 92 -5.58 3.28 -13.60
N THR A 93 -4.78 4.21 -13.16
CA THR A 93 -3.38 4.36 -13.59
C THR A 93 -2.47 4.31 -12.39
N GLN A 94 -1.37 3.57 -12.51
CA GLN A 94 -0.32 3.53 -11.50
C GLN A 94 1.02 3.79 -12.15
N THR A 95 1.74 4.79 -11.69
CA THR A 95 3.11 5.06 -12.14
C THR A 95 4.07 4.54 -11.09
N ILE A 96 5.03 3.72 -11.52
CA ILE A 96 6.13 3.21 -10.68
C ILE A 96 7.39 3.94 -11.11
N THR A 97 8.10 4.55 -10.15
CA THR A 97 9.29 5.37 -10.41
C THR A 97 10.46 4.92 -9.55
N LEU A 98 11.61 4.76 -10.19
CA LEU A 98 12.91 4.48 -9.58
C LEU A 98 13.87 5.60 -9.94
N ARG A 99 14.44 6.29 -8.94
CA ARG A 99 15.44 7.34 -9.17
C ARG A 99 16.82 6.92 -8.72
N LYS A 100 17.83 7.41 -9.42
CA LYS A 100 19.24 7.17 -9.08
C LYS A 100 19.56 7.75 -7.71
N GLY A 101 20.14 6.92 -6.85
CA GLY A 101 20.51 7.33 -5.49
C GLY A 101 19.38 7.21 -4.45
N GLU A 102 18.14 7.03 -4.87
CA GLU A 102 17.02 6.82 -3.95
C GLU A 102 16.80 5.32 -3.66
N ARG A 103 16.57 5.00 -2.39
CA ARG A 103 16.25 3.62 -1.96
C ARG A 103 14.78 3.28 -2.16
N LYS A 104 13.91 4.28 -2.15
CA LYS A 104 12.47 4.08 -2.31
C LYS A 104 12.09 3.80 -3.74
N ILE A 105 11.05 3.03 -3.89
CA ILE A 105 10.31 2.81 -5.12
C ILE A 105 9.03 3.62 -4.99
N GLY A 106 8.89 4.68 -5.78
CA GLY A 106 7.71 5.56 -5.72
C GLY A 106 6.56 4.99 -6.53
N PHE A 107 5.36 5.14 -5.99
CA PHE A 107 4.09 4.79 -6.63
C PHE A 107 3.16 6.01 -6.62
N ASP A 108 2.51 6.26 -7.75
CA ASP A 108 1.48 7.27 -7.92
C ASP A 108 0.27 6.56 -8.50
N LEU A 109 -0.79 6.41 -7.70
CA LEU A 109 -1.99 5.66 -8.04
C LEU A 109 -3.17 6.62 -8.17
N LYS A 110 -3.85 6.55 -9.31
CA LYS A 110 -5.10 7.25 -9.55
C LYS A 110 -6.17 6.27 -10.02
N ILE A 111 -7.36 6.33 -9.39
CA ILE A 111 -8.54 5.56 -9.78
C ILE A 111 -9.63 6.55 -10.20
N ASP A 112 -10.13 6.39 -11.42
CA ASP A 112 -11.22 7.21 -11.95
C ASP A 112 -12.55 6.42 -11.81
N TRP A 113 -13.33 6.77 -10.79
CA TRP A 113 -14.59 6.10 -10.48
C TRP A 113 -15.66 6.42 -11.52
N ARG A 114 -16.31 5.40 -12.05
CA ARG A 114 -17.39 5.57 -13.04
C ARG A 114 -18.73 5.91 -12.38
N HIS A 115 -18.88 5.52 -11.12
CA HIS A 115 -20.03 5.81 -10.28
C HIS A 115 -19.61 5.68 -8.81
N ASN A 116 -20.46 6.15 -7.92
CA ASN A 116 -20.28 5.91 -6.49
C ASN A 116 -20.57 4.43 -6.20
N VAL A 117 -19.55 3.69 -5.79
CA VAL A 117 -19.63 2.25 -5.49
C VAL A 117 -19.43 2.03 -4.00
N GLY A 118 -20.17 1.10 -3.42
CA GLY A 118 -20.01 0.71 -2.02
C GLY A 118 -18.81 -0.22 -1.83
N ILE A 119 -17.82 0.23 -1.07
CA ILE A 119 -16.58 -0.53 -0.80
C ILE A 119 -16.38 -0.67 0.70
N GLY A 120 -16.24 -1.90 1.18
CA GLY A 120 -15.96 -2.19 2.57
C GLY A 120 -16.78 -3.32 3.15
N ALA A 121 -16.61 -3.58 4.44
CA ALA A 121 -17.39 -4.59 5.14
C ALA A 121 -18.87 -4.21 5.16
N PHE A 122 -19.69 -5.11 4.64
CA PHE A 122 -21.14 -5.00 4.69
C PHE A 122 -21.68 -6.01 5.70
N ARG A 123 -22.38 -5.54 6.73
CA ARG A 123 -23.13 -6.37 7.64
C ARG A 123 -24.55 -5.84 7.72
N GLN A 124 -25.46 -6.52 7.06
CA GLN A 124 -26.88 -6.35 7.31
C GLN A 124 -27.24 -7.23 8.52
N LYS A 125 -27.56 -6.60 9.65
CA LYS A 125 -28.31 -7.25 10.72
C LYS A 125 -29.64 -6.55 10.84
N ASP A 126 -30.68 -7.33 11.09
CA ASP A 126 -32.04 -6.83 11.28
C ASP A 126 -32.12 -5.76 12.35
N GLY A 127 -32.85 -4.69 12.08
CA GLY A 127 -33.07 -3.58 12.98
C GLY A 127 -32.11 -2.41 12.86
N PHE A 128 -31.90 -1.71 13.96
CA PHE A 128 -31.09 -0.47 14.06
C PHE A 128 -29.66 -0.56 13.57
N ASN A 129 -29.20 -1.74 13.19
CA ASN A 129 -27.82 -2.03 12.82
C ASN A 129 -27.61 -2.23 11.32
N ASN A 130 -28.43 -1.65 10.46
CA ASN A 130 -28.21 -1.59 9.00
C ASN A 130 -27.00 -0.71 8.62
N ASN A 131 -25.93 -0.75 9.40
CA ASN A 131 -24.78 0.08 9.16
C ASN A 131 -23.76 -0.65 8.30
N HIS A 132 -23.54 -0.15 7.11
CA HIS A 132 -22.40 -0.47 6.29
C HIS A 132 -21.15 0.04 6.99
N ARG A 133 -20.49 -0.82 7.76
CA ARG A 133 -19.35 -0.44 8.57
C ARG A 133 -18.07 -0.72 7.80
N ALA A 134 -17.81 0.08 6.79
CA ALA A 134 -16.68 -0.06 5.89
C ALA A 134 -15.34 -0.27 6.60
N PHE A 135 -15.18 0.34 7.77
CA PHE A 135 -13.91 0.33 8.51
C PHE A 135 -13.78 -0.76 9.59
N TYR A 136 -14.76 -1.66 9.74
CA TYR A 136 -14.67 -2.70 10.78
C TYR A 136 -13.79 -3.89 10.40
N ASP A 137 -13.68 -4.16 9.12
CA ASP A 137 -12.84 -5.23 8.62
C ASP A 137 -12.04 -4.72 7.42
N ASP A 138 -10.80 -4.38 7.68
CA ASP A 138 -9.89 -3.77 6.71
C ASP A 138 -9.67 -4.62 5.48
N ARG A 139 -9.90 -5.94 5.57
CA ARG A 139 -9.77 -6.86 4.43
C ARG A 139 -10.76 -6.55 3.33
N PHE A 140 -11.89 -5.91 3.67
CA PHE A 140 -12.96 -5.55 2.74
C PHE A 140 -12.77 -4.17 2.14
N ASN A 141 -11.96 -3.30 2.75
CA ASN A 141 -11.60 -2.03 2.16
C ASN A 141 -10.86 -2.23 0.84
N LEU A 142 -10.84 -1.22 -0.01
CA LEU A 142 -9.93 -1.23 -1.14
C LEU A 142 -8.51 -1.02 -0.62
N ASN A 143 -7.72 -2.07 -0.70
CA ASN A 143 -6.32 -2.08 -0.33
C ASN A 143 -5.44 -2.30 -1.55
N ILE A 144 -4.24 -1.74 -1.52
CA ILE A 144 -3.13 -2.23 -2.34
C ILE A 144 -2.30 -3.18 -1.49
N LEU A 145 -2.06 -4.40 -1.99
CA LEU A 145 -1.53 -5.52 -1.23
C LEU A 145 -0.05 -5.75 -1.52
N PHE A 146 0.69 -6.07 -0.47
CA PHE A 146 2.13 -6.33 -0.53
C PHE A 146 2.46 -7.65 0.19
N PRO A 147 2.24 -8.80 -0.46
CA PRO A 147 2.73 -10.07 0.07
C PRO A 147 4.26 -10.09 0.00
N VAL A 148 4.90 -10.11 1.17
CA VAL A 148 6.35 -9.97 1.31
C VAL A 148 6.96 -11.27 1.75
N ALA A 149 8.05 -11.70 1.10
CA ALA A 149 8.83 -12.89 1.44
C ALA A 149 9.78 -12.62 2.61
N LEU A 150 9.23 -12.42 3.82
CA LEU A 150 9.95 -12.21 5.08
C LEU A 150 9.66 -13.34 6.05
N ASP A 151 10.65 -13.68 6.88
CA ASP A 151 10.52 -14.71 7.90
C ASP A 151 10.12 -14.09 9.25
N ALA A 152 8.95 -14.50 9.77
CA ALA A 152 8.40 -14.08 11.07
C ALA A 152 8.57 -12.58 11.36
N PRO A 153 8.10 -11.67 10.48
CA PRO A 153 8.34 -10.26 10.65
C PRO A 153 7.54 -9.68 11.82
N ALA A 154 8.12 -8.70 12.50
CA ALA A 154 7.40 -7.80 13.39
C ALA A 154 6.95 -6.55 12.61
N LEU A 155 5.80 -6.02 12.98
CA LEU A 155 5.26 -4.80 12.40
C LEU A 155 5.54 -3.60 13.29
N TYR A 156 6.09 -2.56 12.71
CA TYR A 156 6.30 -1.25 13.32
C TYR A 156 5.55 -0.18 12.53
N LYS A 157 5.09 0.85 13.20
CA LYS A 157 4.39 1.96 12.55
C LYS A 157 4.66 3.28 13.24
N ASP A 158 4.54 4.38 12.51
CA ASP A 158 4.50 5.68 13.14
C ASP A 158 3.13 5.93 13.80
N ALA A 159 3.18 6.58 14.93
CA ALA A 159 2.03 6.99 15.71
C ALA A 159 2.27 8.41 16.24
N PRO A 160 1.24 9.12 16.71
CA PRO A 160 1.46 10.39 17.37
C PRO A 160 2.49 10.24 18.50
N PHE A 161 3.58 11.01 18.39
CA PHE A 161 4.68 11.14 19.37
C PHE A 161 5.70 10.00 19.40
N ASP A 162 5.46 8.82 18.79
CA ASP A 162 6.40 7.69 18.88
C ASP A 162 6.24 6.69 17.72
N VAL A 163 7.13 5.72 17.68
CA VAL A 163 7.04 4.54 16.83
C VAL A 163 6.58 3.36 17.68
N CYS A 164 5.51 2.73 17.25
CA CYS A 164 4.91 1.61 17.97
C CYS A 164 5.21 0.27 17.28
N LYS A 165 5.65 -0.73 18.06
CA LYS A 165 5.59 -2.11 17.64
C LYS A 165 4.14 -2.60 17.78
N SER A 166 3.56 -3.11 16.70
CA SER A 166 2.22 -3.71 16.78
C SER A 166 2.29 -5.06 17.48
N THR A 167 1.40 -5.24 18.44
CA THR A 167 1.15 -6.54 19.10
C THR A 167 -0.07 -7.25 18.52
N LEU A 168 -0.66 -6.69 17.47
CA LEU A 168 -1.84 -7.24 16.84
C LEU A 168 -1.49 -8.46 15.99
N GLU A 169 -2.18 -9.55 16.20
CA GLU A 169 -2.10 -10.74 15.32
C GLU A 169 -2.73 -10.47 13.95
N ASN A 170 -3.70 -9.57 13.92
CA ASN A 170 -4.36 -9.08 12.71
C ASN A 170 -4.98 -7.71 12.95
N THR A 171 -5.33 -6.97 11.90
CA THR A 171 -5.92 -5.64 11.98
C THR A 171 -7.43 -5.63 11.83
N HIS A 172 -8.05 -6.73 11.42
CA HIS A 172 -9.50 -6.80 11.29
C HIS A 172 -10.18 -7.21 12.61
N PHE A 173 -11.38 -6.70 12.83
CA PHE A 173 -12.17 -6.98 14.02
C PHE A 173 -13.68 -7.01 13.67
N THR A 174 -14.45 -7.65 14.52
CA THR A 174 -15.90 -7.85 14.29
C THR A 174 -16.77 -7.25 15.38
N THR A 175 -16.19 -6.87 16.50
CA THR A 175 -16.88 -6.31 17.68
C THR A 175 -16.14 -5.10 18.20
N TRP A 176 -16.83 -4.25 18.97
CA TRP A 176 -16.23 -3.07 19.60
C TRP A 176 -15.09 -3.40 20.56
N ASP A 177 -15.19 -4.53 21.25
CA ASP A 177 -14.18 -4.96 22.21
C ASP A 177 -12.84 -5.29 21.56
N ASN A 178 -12.84 -5.49 20.25
CA ASN A 178 -11.67 -5.86 19.46
C ASN A 178 -11.21 -4.74 18.53
N ILE A 179 -11.50 -3.47 18.85
CA ILE A 179 -11.02 -2.33 18.07
C ILE A 179 -9.50 -2.33 18.08
N LYS A 180 -8.92 -2.35 16.90
CA LYS A 180 -7.49 -2.39 16.67
C LYS A 180 -7.04 -1.11 15.99
N HIS A 181 -6.03 -0.48 16.59
CA HIS A 181 -5.51 0.79 16.10
C HIS A 181 -4.49 0.54 14.98
N ASN A 182 -4.98 0.44 13.76
CA ASN A 182 -4.18 0.24 12.56
C ASN A 182 -4.00 1.51 11.71
N ILE A 183 -4.26 2.65 12.29
CA ILE A 183 -3.99 3.95 11.66
C ILE A 183 -2.48 4.20 11.69
N ILE A 184 -1.95 4.71 10.59
CA ILE A 184 -0.59 5.23 10.45
C ILE A 184 -0.66 6.70 10.07
N LEU A 185 0.29 7.48 10.53
CA LEU A 185 0.44 8.85 10.08
C LEU A 185 1.03 8.88 8.66
N HIS A 186 2.17 8.21 8.48
CA HIS A 186 2.87 8.22 7.19
C HIS A 186 3.59 6.93 6.83
N TRP A 187 3.86 5.99 7.78
CA TRP A 187 4.56 4.77 7.42
C TRP A 187 4.24 3.57 8.30
N VAL A 188 4.43 2.40 7.73
CA VAL A 188 4.39 1.10 8.39
C VAL A 188 5.51 0.24 7.85
N ASP A 189 6.14 -0.55 8.70
CA ASP A 189 7.28 -1.40 8.37
C ASP A 189 7.07 -2.84 8.85
N LEU A 190 7.36 -3.79 7.99
CA LEU A 190 7.53 -5.20 8.34
C LEU A 190 9.02 -5.53 8.35
N ALA A 191 9.57 -5.94 9.49
CA ALA A 191 10.97 -6.29 9.60
C ALA A 191 11.16 -7.62 10.34
N GLU A 192 12.03 -8.49 9.81
CA GLU A 192 12.45 -9.72 10.47
C GLU A 192 13.12 -9.39 11.80
N GLN A 193 12.71 -10.10 12.87
CA GLN A 193 13.13 -9.77 14.24
C GLN A 193 14.62 -9.98 14.50
N ASN A 194 15.30 -10.75 13.68
CA ASN A 194 16.72 -11.06 13.82
C ASN A 194 17.66 -10.07 13.13
N GLY A 195 17.19 -8.85 12.84
CA GLY A 195 17.97 -7.86 12.08
C GLY A 195 18.21 -8.25 10.62
N GLY A 196 17.35 -9.10 10.09
CA GLY A 196 17.35 -9.55 8.71
C GLY A 196 16.84 -8.49 7.74
N TYR A 197 15.84 -8.84 6.96
CA TYR A 197 15.28 -7.95 5.95
C TYR A 197 13.98 -7.29 6.42
N GLY A 198 13.61 -6.20 5.80
CA GLY A 198 12.35 -5.51 6.05
C GLY A 198 11.86 -4.77 4.82
N LEU A 199 10.56 -4.42 4.85
CA LEU A 199 9.90 -3.65 3.83
C LEU A 199 9.00 -2.60 4.47
N ALA A 200 9.36 -1.33 4.28
CA ALA A 200 8.54 -0.21 4.73
C ALA A 200 7.64 0.31 3.60
N LEU A 201 6.42 0.68 3.97
CA LEU A 201 5.49 1.46 3.14
C LEU A 201 5.46 2.88 3.69
N LEU A 202 5.70 3.86 2.83
CA LEU A 202 5.56 5.29 3.12
C LEU A 202 4.30 5.81 2.44
N SER A 203 3.50 6.60 3.14
CA SER A 203 2.28 7.23 2.61
C SER A 203 2.41 8.75 2.64
N ASP A 204 1.85 9.43 1.65
CA ASP A 204 1.79 10.90 1.60
C ASP A 204 0.64 11.49 2.45
N HIS A 205 -0.13 10.63 3.10
CA HIS A 205 -1.27 11.03 3.93
C HIS A 205 -1.48 10.02 5.07
N THR A 206 -2.23 10.44 6.09
CA THR A 206 -2.70 9.54 7.15
C THR A 206 -3.72 8.56 6.59
N THR A 207 -3.48 7.28 6.80
CA THR A 207 -4.34 6.20 6.32
C THR A 207 -4.29 5.01 7.29
N SER A 208 -4.83 3.88 6.89
CA SER A 208 -4.75 2.63 7.65
C SER A 208 -4.01 1.55 6.85
N TYR A 209 -3.55 0.56 7.56
CA TYR A 209 -2.98 -0.66 6.99
C TYR A 209 -3.79 -1.88 7.41
N SER A 210 -3.75 -2.92 6.59
CA SER A 210 -4.23 -4.26 6.94
C SER A 210 -3.05 -5.21 7.05
N TYR A 211 -3.10 -6.11 8.04
CA TYR A 211 -2.11 -7.16 8.21
C TYR A 211 -2.66 -8.27 9.10
N GLY A 212 -2.35 -9.52 8.80
CA GLY A 212 -2.76 -10.66 9.61
C GLY A 212 -2.32 -11.99 9.03
N ALA A 213 -2.65 -13.08 9.70
CA ALA A 213 -2.26 -14.44 9.29
C ALA A 213 -2.72 -14.78 7.87
N ASP A 214 -3.92 -14.32 7.49
CA ASP A 214 -4.53 -14.59 6.17
C ASP A 214 -4.53 -13.37 5.24
N ALA A 215 -3.93 -12.27 5.67
CA ALA A 215 -3.89 -11.02 4.92
C ALA A 215 -2.47 -10.47 4.86
N PRO A 216 -1.91 -10.25 3.67
CA PRO A 216 -0.60 -9.60 3.53
C PRO A 216 -0.68 -8.16 4.03
N LEU A 217 0.47 -7.52 4.17
CA LEU A 217 0.49 -6.08 4.38
C LEU A 217 -0.28 -5.39 3.25
N GLY A 218 -1.24 -4.57 3.61
CA GLY A 218 -2.05 -3.78 2.70
C GLY A 218 -2.10 -2.33 3.14
N LEU A 219 -2.06 -1.40 2.20
CA LEU A 219 -2.32 0.01 2.43
C LEU A 219 -3.76 0.32 2.00
N THR A 220 -4.55 0.91 2.89
CA THR A 220 -5.92 1.29 2.57
C THR A 220 -5.91 2.46 1.59
N VAL A 221 -6.55 2.24 0.44
CA VAL A 221 -6.69 3.21 -0.65
C VAL A 221 -8.02 3.93 -0.58
N GLN A 222 -9.10 3.20 -0.30
CA GLN A 222 -10.46 3.74 -0.28
C GLN A 222 -11.40 2.82 0.49
N TYR A 223 -12.42 3.41 1.05
CA TYR A 223 -13.66 2.74 1.46
C TYR A 223 -14.83 3.71 1.23
N SER A 224 -16.04 3.18 1.10
CA SER A 224 -17.22 4.00 0.86
C SER A 224 -18.47 3.33 1.44
N GLY A 225 -19.49 4.11 1.65
CA GLY A 225 -20.79 3.64 2.14
C GLY A 225 -21.28 4.43 3.34
N ASN A 226 -22.26 3.87 4.02
CA ASN A 226 -22.79 4.47 5.23
C ASN A 226 -21.84 4.21 6.41
N GLY A 227 -21.36 5.25 7.02
CA GLY A 227 -20.52 5.19 8.21
C GLY A 227 -21.31 5.03 9.50
N LEU A 228 -20.61 5.19 10.62
CA LEU A 228 -21.24 5.22 11.94
C LEU A 228 -22.23 6.37 12.06
N TRP A 229 -23.36 6.12 12.71
CA TRP A 229 -24.34 7.14 13.08
C TRP A 229 -24.92 7.90 11.89
N GLY A 230 -25.17 7.20 10.77
CA GLY A 230 -25.82 7.78 9.59
C GLY A 230 -24.92 8.74 8.79
N ARG A 231 -23.62 8.72 9.01
CA ARG A 231 -22.70 9.44 8.12
C ARG A 231 -22.40 8.60 6.91
N ASP A 232 -22.59 9.20 5.76
CA ASP A 232 -22.26 8.62 4.48
C ASP A 232 -20.84 9.00 4.04
N TYR A 233 -20.16 8.08 3.42
CA TYR A 233 -18.84 8.28 2.81
C TYR A 233 -18.96 7.97 1.31
N PRO A 234 -19.61 8.82 0.52
CA PRO A 234 -19.69 8.63 -0.92
C PRO A 234 -18.31 8.86 -1.54
N ILE A 235 -18.06 8.16 -2.63
CA ILE A 235 -16.91 8.49 -3.47
C ILE A 235 -17.28 9.70 -4.32
N ASP A 236 -16.55 10.79 -4.09
CA ASP A 236 -16.71 12.04 -4.83
C ASP A 236 -15.39 12.36 -5.57
N GLY A 237 -15.41 12.19 -6.88
CA GLY A 237 -14.23 12.37 -7.72
C GLY A 237 -13.23 11.20 -7.69
N PRO A 238 -12.07 11.36 -8.33
CA PRO A 238 -11.05 10.33 -8.40
C PRO A 238 -10.34 10.13 -7.07
N THR A 239 -9.95 8.90 -6.78
CA THR A 239 -8.99 8.63 -5.70
C THR A 239 -7.58 8.78 -6.24
N HIS A 240 -6.77 9.63 -5.61
CA HIS A 240 -5.38 9.83 -5.96
C HIS A 240 -4.51 9.77 -4.71
N ILE A 241 -3.59 8.82 -4.67
CA ILE A 241 -2.65 8.64 -3.57
C ILE A 241 -1.24 8.41 -4.10
N ARG A 242 -0.26 8.85 -3.33
CA ARG A 242 1.14 8.51 -3.54
C ARG A 242 1.65 7.74 -2.34
N PHE A 243 2.41 6.72 -2.61
CA PHE A 243 3.09 5.94 -1.59
C PHE A 243 4.44 5.46 -2.13
N ALA A 244 5.27 4.97 -1.24
CA ALA A 244 6.55 4.39 -1.64
C ALA A 244 6.81 3.11 -0.88
N VAL A 245 7.61 2.23 -1.50
CA VAL A 245 8.08 0.98 -0.91
C VAL A 245 9.58 1.10 -0.72
N VAL A 246 10.07 0.74 0.46
CA VAL A 246 11.50 0.77 0.81
C VAL A 246 11.94 -0.61 1.29
N PRO A 247 12.44 -1.49 0.40
CA PRO A 247 13.14 -2.70 0.82
C PRO A 247 14.42 -2.34 1.57
N HIS A 248 14.68 -3.02 2.70
CA HIS A 248 15.85 -2.70 3.53
C HIS A 248 16.37 -3.93 4.30
N ARG A 249 17.50 -3.75 4.97
CA ARG A 249 18.03 -4.68 6.00
C ARG A 249 18.00 -4.00 7.35
N ARG A 250 18.02 -4.79 8.41
CA ARG A 250 17.97 -4.41 9.82
C ARG A 250 16.59 -3.91 10.23
N ALA A 251 16.46 -3.50 11.50
CA ALA A 251 15.23 -2.90 12.01
C ALA A 251 15.02 -1.48 11.42
N TRP A 252 13.81 -1.00 11.49
CA TRP A 252 13.36 0.28 10.91
C TRP A 252 14.24 1.48 11.30
N ASP A 253 14.72 1.53 12.56
CA ASP A 253 15.57 2.59 13.11
C ASP A 253 16.97 2.56 12.47
N ALA A 254 17.64 1.40 12.53
CA ALA A 254 18.95 1.20 11.92
C ALA A 254 18.92 1.29 10.39
N ALA A 255 17.77 1.03 9.77
CA ALA A 255 17.51 1.23 8.35
C ALA A 255 17.21 2.70 8.01
N GLY A 256 16.94 3.55 9.01
CA GLY A 256 16.62 4.96 8.81
C GLY A 256 15.28 5.21 8.12
N ILE A 257 14.28 4.39 8.39
CA ILE A 257 12.95 4.49 7.72
C ILE A 257 12.27 5.81 8.07
N GLN A 258 12.34 6.25 9.31
CA GLN A 258 11.76 7.54 9.71
C GLN A 258 12.39 8.73 8.97
N GLU A 259 13.71 8.70 8.74
CA GLU A 259 14.38 9.75 7.97
C GLU A 259 14.02 9.67 6.48
N GLU A 260 13.91 8.48 5.92
CA GLU A 260 13.43 8.30 4.54
C GLU A 260 12.00 8.83 4.37
N ASN A 261 11.13 8.60 5.36
CA ASN A 261 9.79 9.15 5.39
C ASN A 261 9.77 10.68 5.44
N ARG A 262 10.61 11.29 6.29
CA ARG A 262 10.74 12.75 6.36
C ARG A 262 11.16 13.36 5.02
N ARG A 263 12.10 12.72 4.33
CA ARG A 263 12.53 13.14 2.97
C ARG A 263 11.42 12.94 1.94
N TRP A 264 10.68 11.85 2.04
CA TRP A 264 9.57 11.55 1.15
C TRP A 264 8.44 12.57 1.26
N ASN A 265 8.01 12.87 2.48
CA ASN A 265 6.91 13.78 2.75
C ASN A 265 7.34 15.26 2.69
N CYS A 266 8.59 15.54 2.28
CA CYS A 266 9.13 16.87 2.05
C CYS A 266 8.83 17.82 3.21
N LEU A 267 9.16 17.41 4.41
CA LEU A 267 9.08 18.27 5.56
C LEU A 267 10.23 19.28 5.46
N LEU A 268 9.97 20.38 4.79
CA LEU A 268 10.87 21.51 4.59
C LEU A 268 11.12 22.23 5.93
N TYR A 269 11.87 21.59 6.82
CA TYR A 269 12.36 22.23 8.05
C TYR A 269 13.83 22.69 7.94
N THR A 270 14.29 23.01 6.73
CA THR A 270 15.71 23.27 6.50
C THR A 270 16.06 24.73 6.31
N SER A 271 15.12 25.65 6.45
CA SER A 271 15.47 27.07 6.51
C SER A 271 15.15 27.56 7.91
N PRO A 272 16.16 27.91 8.75
CA PRO A 272 15.90 28.67 9.95
C PRO A 272 15.14 29.93 9.52
N SER A 273 14.02 30.20 10.20
CA SER A 273 13.34 31.46 10.00
C SER A 273 14.34 32.60 10.24
N PRO A 274 14.29 33.71 9.48
CA PRO A 274 15.12 34.88 9.77
C PRO A 274 14.99 35.38 11.22
N ARG A 275 13.95 34.94 11.94
CA ARG A 275 13.75 35.22 13.36
C ARG A 275 14.58 34.32 14.30
N ASP A 276 15.11 33.22 13.80
CA ASP A 276 15.92 32.28 14.60
C ASP A 276 17.42 32.61 14.54
N ILE A 277 17.80 33.72 13.92
CA ILE A 277 19.16 34.17 13.72
C ILE A 277 19.45 35.44 14.59
N SER A 278 18.55 35.83 15.47
CA SER A 278 18.78 36.99 16.37
C SER A 278 19.21 36.56 17.75
#